data_881975451d02d1a0e87c41b0f2707fac
#
_entry.id   881975451d02d1a0e87c41b0f2707fac
#
_cell.length_a   1.000
_cell.length_b   1.000
_cell.length_c   1.000
_cell.angle_alpha   90.00
_cell.angle_beta   90.00
_cell.angle_gamma   90.00
#
_symmetry.space_group_name_H-M   'P 1'
#
loop_
_entity.id
_entity.type
_entity.pdbx_description
1 polymer ?
#
loop_
_entity_poly.entity_id
_entity_poly.type
_entity_poly.pdbx_seq_one_letter_code
_entity_poly.pdbx_strand_id
1 'polypeptide(L)'
;LSRREFDQVALSLFAEQYKHVAPYKTYCDLLGKSPDNVLEVDQIPFIPIGLFKDHKILHAAAVPEGEFISSGTTGTAASVHLVPDLRFYKRCFSEAFTRRYGPVEQYVVLALLPSYLERTGSSLVYMANSLIEQSGHAESGFYLDQLDALRKLMHQLGAQGKRILLLGVSYALLDLAQLGPWELPANTIIMETGG
;
A
#
# COMPACT_ATOMS: atom_id res chain seq x y z
N LEU A 1 6.64 18.51 9.86
CA LEU A 1 7.48 19.33 8.99
C LEU A 1 6.72 20.60 8.62
N SER A 2 7.37 21.77 8.73
CA SER A 2 6.89 23.00 8.10
C SER A 2 6.98 22.89 6.58
N ARG A 3 6.30 23.76 5.84
CA ARG A 3 6.36 23.79 4.37
C ARG A 3 7.81 23.92 3.88
N ARG A 4 8.59 24.80 4.49
CA ARG A 4 9.98 25.04 4.14
C ARG A 4 10.87 23.78 4.33
N GLU A 5 10.68 23.07 5.44
CA GLU A 5 11.41 21.81 5.70
C GLU A 5 11.02 20.74 4.70
N PHE A 6 9.73 20.65 4.34
CA PHE A 6 9.27 19.73 3.30
C PHE A 6 9.93 20.03 1.95
N ASP A 7 9.95 21.29 1.53
CA ASP A 7 10.52 21.72 0.25
C ASP A 7 12.02 21.39 0.19
N GLN A 8 12.76 21.65 1.26
CA GLN A 8 14.19 21.31 1.37
C GLN A 8 14.44 19.81 1.25
N VAL A 9 13.66 18.97 1.94
CA VAL A 9 13.79 17.52 1.87
C VAL A 9 13.43 17.01 0.47
N ALA A 10 12.36 17.52 -0.14
CA ALA A 10 11.92 17.11 -1.47
C ALA A 10 12.98 17.41 -2.53
N LEU A 11 13.58 18.61 -2.53
CA LEU A 11 14.65 18.99 -3.45
C LEU A 11 15.94 18.18 -3.22
N SER A 12 16.28 17.92 -1.96
CA SER A 12 17.41 17.05 -1.62
C SER A 12 17.21 15.63 -2.12
N LEU A 13 16.01 15.05 -1.95
CA LEU A 13 15.66 13.74 -2.48
C LEU A 13 15.67 13.71 -4.01
N PHE A 14 15.21 14.77 -4.66
CA PHE A 14 15.31 14.88 -6.12
C PHE A 14 16.76 14.80 -6.58
N ALA A 15 17.65 15.57 -5.98
CA ALA A 15 19.07 15.57 -6.33
C ALA A 15 19.73 14.19 -6.12
N GLU A 16 19.38 13.52 -5.02
CA GLU A 16 19.85 12.17 -4.69
C GLU A 16 19.34 11.13 -5.71
N GLN A 17 18.04 11.16 -6.03
CA GLN A 17 17.43 10.26 -7.02
C GLN A 17 17.99 10.52 -8.43
N TYR A 18 18.15 11.78 -8.84
CA TYR A 18 18.75 12.15 -10.11
C TYR A 18 20.17 11.58 -10.23
N LYS A 19 20.97 11.66 -9.18
CA LYS A 19 22.36 11.20 -9.19
C LYS A 19 22.48 9.67 -9.20
N HIS A 20 21.61 8.96 -8.52
CA HIS A 20 21.81 7.54 -8.19
C HIS A 20 20.79 6.58 -8.81
N VAL A 21 19.73 7.06 -9.47
CA VAL A 21 18.77 6.23 -10.19
C VAL A 21 18.88 6.49 -11.68
N ALA A 22 19.64 5.66 -12.39
CA ALA A 22 20.00 5.88 -13.79
C ALA A 22 18.79 6.10 -14.74
N PRO A 23 17.68 5.34 -14.69
CA PRO A 23 16.53 5.61 -15.54
C PRO A 23 15.87 6.96 -15.23
N TYR A 24 15.84 7.38 -13.96
CA TYR A 24 15.30 8.67 -13.57
C TYR A 24 16.17 9.82 -14.07
N LYS A 25 17.51 9.68 -13.96
CA LYS A 25 18.45 10.64 -14.51
C LYS A 25 18.23 10.83 -16.01
N THR A 26 18.18 9.75 -16.77
CA THR A 26 17.94 9.79 -18.22
C THR A 26 16.64 10.51 -18.56
N TYR A 27 15.56 10.21 -17.81
CA TYR A 27 14.27 10.87 -17.98
C TYR A 27 14.35 12.37 -17.72
N CYS A 28 15.00 12.78 -16.62
CA CYS A 28 15.18 14.20 -16.29
C CYS A 28 16.02 14.94 -17.36
N ASP A 29 17.12 14.32 -17.81
CA ASP A 29 18.00 14.89 -18.86
C ASP A 29 17.21 15.14 -20.17
N LEU A 30 16.35 14.21 -20.58
CA LEU A 30 15.47 14.38 -21.74
C LEU A 30 14.48 15.54 -21.60
N LEU A 31 14.08 15.88 -20.38
CA LEU A 31 13.23 17.03 -20.07
C LEU A 31 14.04 18.33 -19.86
N GLY A 32 15.38 18.29 -19.96
CA GLY A 32 16.24 19.42 -19.64
C GLY A 32 16.20 19.84 -18.17
N LYS A 33 15.90 18.89 -17.27
CA LYS A 33 15.78 19.12 -15.82
C LYS A 33 16.95 18.50 -15.07
N SER A 34 17.55 19.28 -14.17
CA SER A 34 18.63 18.83 -13.30
C SER A 34 18.56 19.56 -11.95
N PRO A 35 19.30 19.10 -10.93
CA PRO A 35 19.38 19.81 -9.65
C PRO A 35 19.84 21.28 -9.76
N ASP A 36 20.53 21.64 -10.85
CA ASP A 36 21.01 23.01 -11.06
C ASP A 36 19.91 23.98 -11.52
N ASN A 37 18.82 23.47 -12.12
CA ASN A 37 17.73 24.29 -12.66
C ASN A 37 16.34 23.99 -12.07
N VAL A 38 16.19 22.98 -11.22
CA VAL A 38 14.99 22.67 -10.44
C VAL A 38 15.15 23.24 -9.04
N LEU A 39 14.55 24.40 -8.80
CA LEU A 39 14.70 25.15 -7.55
C LEU A 39 13.45 25.10 -6.67
N GLU A 40 12.33 24.64 -7.21
CA GLU A 40 11.04 24.55 -6.54
C GLU A 40 10.46 23.14 -6.68
N VAL A 41 9.65 22.71 -5.71
CA VAL A 41 9.12 21.34 -5.63
C VAL A 41 8.20 21.01 -6.82
N ASP A 42 7.42 21.96 -7.31
CA ASP A 42 6.52 21.81 -8.45
C ASP A 42 7.26 21.65 -9.80
N GLN A 43 8.56 21.95 -9.85
CA GLN A 43 9.41 21.75 -11.01
C GLN A 43 10.03 20.34 -11.07
N ILE A 44 9.95 19.56 -9.99
CA ILE A 44 10.52 18.20 -9.92
C ILE A 44 9.81 17.30 -10.93
N PRO A 45 10.50 16.66 -11.88
CA PRO A 45 9.88 15.73 -12.80
C PRO A 45 9.43 14.46 -12.09
N PHE A 46 8.17 14.07 -12.25
CA PHE A 46 7.66 12.77 -11.77
C PHE A 46 7.87 11.71 -12.83
N ILE A 47 8.53 10.61 -12.43
CA ILE A 47 8.77 9.50 -13.34
C ILE A 47 7.45 8.85 -13.77
N PRO A 48 7.19 8.61 -15.08
CA PRO A 48 6.01 7.91 -15.53
C PRO A 48 5.97 6.48 -14.98
N ILE A 49 4.80 6.07 -14.47
CA ILE A 49 4.60 4.75 -13.86
C ILE A 49 4.95 3.60 -14.81
N GLY A 50 4.79 3.80 -16.12
CA GLY A 50 5.15 2.83 -17.15
C GLY A 50 6.62 2.42 -17.13
N LEU A 51 7.53 3.30 -16.68
CA LEU A 51 8.95 2.98 -16.61
C LEU A 51 9.29 1.86 -15.61
N PHE A 52 8.44 1.62 -14.63
CA PHE A 52 8.58 0.47 -13.71
C PHE A 52 8.35 -0.90 -14.38
N LYS A 53 7.84 -0.94 -15.63
CA LYS A 53 7.68 -2.17 -16.41
C LYS A 53 8.98 -2.58 -17.09
N ASP A 54 9.72 -1.58 -17.58
CA ASP A 54 10.82 -1.80 -18.50
C ASP A 54 12.19 -1.49 -17.86
N HIS A 55 12.19 -0.81 -16.71
CA HIS A 55 13.41 -0.35 -16.07
C HIS A 55 13.45 -0.74 -14.59
N LYS A 56 14.66 -1.07 -14.15
CA LYS A 56 14.97 -1.24 -12.73
C LYS A 56 15.10 0.13 -12.05
N ILE A 57 14.05 0.56 -11.36
CA ILE A 57 14.03 1.82 -10.63
C ILE A 57 14.50 1.55 -9.21
N LEU A 58 15.80 1.73 -9.00
CA LEU A 58 16.46 1.48 -7.71
C LEU A 58 17.71 2.36 -7.61
N HIS A 59 18.01 2.85 -6.41
CA HIS A 59 19.27 3.54 -6.12
C HIS A 59 20.46 2.63 -6.39
N ALA A 60 21.50 3.15 -7.07
CA ALA A 60 22.62 2.34 -7.56
C ALA A 60 23.38 1.53 -6.49
N ALA A 61 23.45 2.05 -5.26
CA ALA A 61 24.10 1.38 -4.14
C ALA A 61 23.16 0.46 -3.34
N ALA A 62 21.87 0.40 -3.67
CA ALA A 62 20.90 -0.37 -2.90
C ALA A 62 20.76 -1.80 -3.43
N VAL A 63 20.57 -2.73 -2.50
CA VAL A 63 20.15 -4.10 -2.78
C VAL A 63 18.71 -4.22 -2.30
N PRO A 64 17.75 -4.66 -3.13
CA PRO A 64 16.37 -4.78 -2.70
C PRO A 64 16.21 -5.91 -1.68
N GLU A 65 15.52 -5.63 -0.56
CA GLU A 65 15.08 -6.64 0.40
C GLU A 65 13.79 -7.34 -0.05
N GLY A 66 13.02 -6.69 -0.94
CA GLY A 66 11.79 -7.23 -1.48
C GLY A 66 11.40 -6.56 -2.79
N GLU A 67 10.44 -7.19 -3.47
CA GLU A 67 9.85 -6.66 -4.69
C GLU A 67 8.33 -6.76 -4.63
N PHE A 68 7.65 -5.76 -5.17
CA PHE A 68 6.21 -5.79 -5.35
C PHE A 68 5.86 -5.74 -6.84
N ILE A 69 4.99 -6.64 -7.24
CA ILE A 69 4.59 -6.83 -8.63
C ILE A 69 3.13 -6.37 -8.78
N SER A 70 2.86 -5.48 -9.73
CA SER A 70 1.50 -5.06 -10.02
C SER A 70 0.67 -6.21 -10.58
N SER A 71 -0.64 -6.22 -10.31
CA SER A 71 -1.58 -7.10 -11.01
C SER A 71 -1.68 -6.60 -12.45
N GLY A 72 -0.80 -7.04 -13.33
CA GLY A 72 -0.86 -6.68 -14.75
C GLY A 72 -2.22 -7.07 -15.35
N THR A 73 -2.81 -6.18 -16.16
CA THR A 73 -3.92 -6.55 -17.05
C THR A 73 -3.40 -7.59 -18.05
N THR A 74 -4.22 -8.60 -18.35
CA THR A 74 -3.91 -9.72 -19.22
C THR A 74 -3.18 -9.26 -20.51
N GLY A 75 -1.93 -9.71 -20.71
CA GLY A 75 -1.15 -9.42 -21.92
C GLY A 75 -0.15 -8.26 -21.83
N THR A 76 -0.04 -7.55 -20.72
CA THR A 76 0.99 -6.50 -20.51
C THR A 76 2.00 -6.92 -19.45
N ALA A 77 3.27 -6.52 -19.62
CA ALA A 77 4.29 -6.74 -18.60
C ALA A 77 3.88 -6.10 -17.27
N ALA A 78 4.04 -6.83 -16.17
CA ALA A 78 3.77 -6.31 -14.84
C ALA A 78 4.84 -5.28 -14.44
N SER A 79 4.46 -4.24 -13.72
CA SER A 79 5.43 -3.32 -13.12
C SER A 79 6.05 -3.95 -11.88
N VAL A 80 7.37 -3.80 -11.73
CA VAL A 80 8.10 -4.29 -10.58
C VAL A 80 8.61 -3.11 -9.76
N HIS A 81 8.20 -3.03 -8.49
CA HIS A 81 8.65 -2.05 -7.53
C HIS A 81 9.65 -2.69 -6.57
N LEU A 82 10.92 -2.31 -6.69
CA LEU A 82 12.00 -2.81 -5.86
C LEU A 82 12.07 -2.01 -4.55
N VAL A 83 12.04 -2.69 -3.43
CA VAL A 83 12.03 -2.06 -2.09
C VAL A 83 13.34 -2.36 -1.37
N PRO A 84 14.20 -1.36 -1.17
CA PRO A 84 15.50 -1.56 -0.54
C PRO A 84 15.42 -1.80 0.98
N ASP A 85 14.36 -1.33 1.65
CA ASP A 85 14.16 -1.48 3.09
C ASP A 85 12.67 -1.75 3.39
N LEU A 86 12.34 -3.01 3.66
CA LEU A 86 10.97 -3.43 4.01
C LEU A 86 10.53 -2.91 5.38
N ARG A 87 11.44 -2.64 6.29
CA ARG A 87 11.12 -2.07 7.61
C ARG A 87 10.70 -0.61 7.46
N PHE A 88 11.41 0.13 6.59
CA PHE A 88 11.02 1.51 6.27
C PHE A 88 9.64 1.54 5.59
N TYR A 89 9.40 0.67 4.61
CA TYR A 89 8.10 0.53 3.96
C TYR A 89 6.99 0.22 4.97
N LYS A 90 7.21 -0.78 5.86
CA LYS A 90 6.27 -1.13 6.94
C LYS A 90 5.98 0.07 7.84
N ARG A 91 7.01 0.81 8.27
CA ARG A 91 6.86 2.01 9.09
C ARG A 91 6.00 3.07 8.41
N CYS A 92 6.22 3.33 7.11
CA CYS A 92 5.48 4.34 6.37
C CYS A 92 3.98 4.09 6.36
N PHE A 93 3.52 2.88 6.00
CA PHE A 93 2.08 2.61 5.99
C PHE A 93 1.48 2.47 7.39
N SER A 94 2.22 1.93 8.37
CA SER A 94 1.74 1.83 9.76
C SER A 94 1.56 3.21 10.39
N GLU A 95 2.49 4.15 10.19
CA GLU A 95 2.36 5.53 10.65
C GLU A 95 1.21 6.26 9.92
N ALA A 96 1.06 6.07 8.61
CA ALA A 96 -0.03 6.65 7.84
C ALA A 96 -1.39 6.15 8.34
N PHE A 97 -1.52 4.85 8.60
CA PHE A 97 -2.71 4.25 9.20
C PHE A 97 -3.01 4.86 10.56
N THR A 98 -2.02 4.86 11.45
CA THR A 98 -2.17 5.38 12.81
C THR A 98 -2.58 6.85 12.85
N ARG A 99 -2.03 7.68 11.97
CA ARG A 99 -2.40 9.12 11.87
C ARG A 99 -3.84 9.32 11.44
N ARG A 100 -4.39 8.43 10.61
CA ARG A 100 -5.75 8.57 10.08
C ARG A 100 -6.82 7.89 10.93
N TYR A 101 -6.50 6.70 11.47
CA TYR A 101 -7.46 5.80 12.09
C TYR A 101 -7.17 5.53 13.57
N GLY A 102 -6.01 5.93 14.06
CA GLY A 102 -5.53 5.57 15.40
C GLY A 102 -4.76 4.24 15.40
N PRO A 103 -4.34 3.75 16.59
CA PRO A 103 -3.58 2.52 16.72
C PRO A 103 -4.31 1.31 16.15
N VAL A 104 -3.61 0.46 15.38
CA VAL A 104 -4.19 -0.69 14.71
C VAL A 104 -4.68 -1.76 15.71
N GLU A 105 -4.08 -1.81 16.88
CA GLU A 105 -4.45 -2.71 17.99
C GLU A 105 -5.90 -2.50 18.48
N GLN A 106 -6.51 -1.39 18.13
CA GLN A 106 -7.91 -1.11 18.44
C GLN A 106 -8.89 -1.80 17.50
N TYR A 107 -8.40 -2.42 16.42
CA TYR A 107 -9.22 -2.99 15.37
C TYR A 107 -9.03 -4.50 15.24
N VAL A 108 -10.13 -5.22 15.05
CA VAL A 108 -10.08 -6.54 14.44
C VAL A 108 -9.97 -6.33 12.93
N VAL A 109 -8.86 -6.77 12.32
CA VAL A 109 -8.56 -6.57 10.90
C VAL A 109 -9.02 -7.78 10.10
N LEU A 110 -10.04 -7.61 9.28
CA LEU A 110 -10.64 -8.66 8.46
C LEU A 110 -10.36 -8.35 6.98
N ALA A 111 -9.54 -9.18 6.32
CA ALA A 111 -9.10 -8.95 4.97
C ALA A 111 -9.83 -9.85 3.96
N LEU A 112 -10.59 -9.24 3.04
CA LEU A 112 -11.16 -9.88 1.85
C LEU A 112 -10.14 -9.83 0.71
N LEU A 113 -9.03 -10.50 0.92
CA LEU A 113 -7.86 -10.60 0.03
C LEU A 113 -7.36 -12.03 0.05
N PRO A 114 -6.69 -12.50 -1.02
CA PRO A 114 -5.91 -13.74 -0.97
C PRO A 114 -4.90 -13.68 0.17
N SER A 115 -4.59 -14.82 0.78
CA SER A 115 -3.57 -14.87 1.83
C SER A 115 -2.17 -14.55 1.28
N TYR A 116 -1.25 -14.18 2.17
CA TYR A 116 0.15 -13.90 1.77
C TYR A 116 0.83 -15.11 1.12
N LEU A 117 0.46 -16.33 1.51
CA LEU A 117 0.99 -17.57 0.93
C LEU A 117 0.50 -17.82 -0.50
N GLU A 118 -0.71 -17.32 -0.84
CA GLU A 118 -1.32 -17.49 -2.16
C GLU A 118 -0.85 -16.44 -3.16
N ARG A 119 -0.49 -15.25 -2.69
CA ARG A 119 -0.09 -14.13 -3.55
C ARG A 119 1.14 -13.41 -3.01
N THR A 120 2.29 -14.04 -3.21
CA THR A 120 3.59 -13.39 -2.97
C THR A 120 3.81 -12.22 -3.94
N GLY A 121 4.52 -11.19 -3.49
CA GLY A 121 4.81 -10.02 -4.33
C GLY A 121 3.71 -8.96 -4.41
N SER A 122 2.57 -9.13 -3.70
CA SER A 122 1.54 -8.08 -3.59
C SER A 122 1.84 -7.15 -2.42
N SER A 123 2.04 -5.85 -2.71
CA SER A 123 2.22 -4.82 -1.67
C SER A 123 1.00 -4.67 -0.77
N LEU A 124 -0.20 -4.83 -1.33
CA LEU A 124 -1.46 -4.78 -0.59
C LEU A 124 -1.57 -5.94 0.39
N VAL A 125 -1.26 -7.15 -0.05
CA VAL A 125 -1.31 -8.35 0.82
C VAL A 125 -0.23 -8.26 1.90
N TYR A 126 0.96 -7.77 1.58
CA TYR A 126 2.02 -7.51 2.57
C TYR A 126 1.56 -6.51 3.64
N MET A 127 0.93 -5.40 3.23
CA MET A 127 0.39 -4.41 4.15
C MET A 127 -0.73 -5.00 5.02
N ALA A 128 -1.70 -5.70 4.42
CA ALA A 128 -2.80 -6.32 5.14
C ALA A 128 -2.31 -7.34 6.18
N ASN A 129 -1.37 -8.22 5.79
CA ASN A 129 -0.76 -9.18 6.72
C ASN A 129 -0.08 -8.49 7.90
N SER A 130 0.66 -7.42 7.62
CA SER A 130 1.32 -6.65 8.68
C SER A 130 0.33 -5.97 9.63
N LEU A 131 -0.81 -5.46 9.14
CA LEU A 131 -1.86 -4.88 9.99
C LEU A 131 -2.56 -5.97 10.81
N ILE A 132 -2.82 -7.15 10.24
CA ILE A 132 -3.36 -8.32 10.95
C ILE A 132 -2.44 -8.71 12.11
N GLU A 133 -1.14 -8.86 11.88
CA GLU A 133 -0.16 -9.17 12.91
C GLU A 133 -0.12 -8.11 14.01
N GLN A 134 -0.07 -6.82 13.62
CA GLN A 134 -0.01 -5.71 14.56
C GLN A 134 -1.29 -5.56 15.38
N SER A 135 -2.45 -5.93 14.85
CA SER A 135 -3.72 -5.84 15.57
C SER A 135 -3.77 -6.72 16.83
N GLY A 136 -3.07 -7.85 16.82
CA GLY A 136 -2.98 -8.78 17.95
C GLY A 136 -4.29 -9.49 18.31
N HIS A 137 -5.38 -9.30 17.54
CA HIS A 137 -6.65 -9.98 17.75
C HIS A 137 -6.65 -11.34 17.08
N ALA A 138 -7.08 -12.38 17.78
CA ALA A 138 -7.13 -13.76 17.26
C ALA A 138 -8.06 -13.92 16.05
N GLU A 139 -9.08 -13.06 15.95
CA GLU A 139 -10.06 -13.05 14.86
C GLU A 139 -9.55 -12.29 13.62
N SER A 140 -8.44 -11.55 13.72
CA SER A 140 -7.85 -10.87 12.56
C SER A 140 -7.26 -11.87 11.57
N GLY A 141 -7.56 -11.71 10.28
CA GLY A 141 -7.11 -12.68 9.27
C GLY A 141 -7.63 -12.41 7.87
N PHE A 142 -7.35 -13.37 6.97
CA PHE A 142 -7.82 -13.37 5.59
C PHE A 142 -9.08 -14.23 5.46
N TYR A 143 -10.11 -13.72 4.78
CA TYR A 143 -11.45 -14.30 4.74
C TYR A 143 -12.04 -14.38 3.33
N LEU A 144 -11.23 -14.28 2.27
CA LEU A 144 -11.71 -14.21 0.89
C LEU A 144 -12.68 -15.35 0.53
N ASP A 145 -12.33 -16.59 0.95
CA ASP A 145 -13.11 -17.80 0.64
C ASP A 145 -14.10 -18.19 1.74
N GLN A 146 -14.36 -17.31 2.72
CA GLN A 146 -15.17 -17.62 3.90
C GLN A 146 -16.21 -16.53 4.17
N LEU A 147 -16.94 -16.07 3.15
CA LEU A 147 -17.83 -14.91 3.24
C LEU A 147 -18.95 -15.10 4.28
N ASP A 148 -19.57 -16.28 4.36
CA ASP A 148 -20.61 -16.58 5.36
C ASP A 148 -20.07 -16.61 6.79
N ALA A 149 -18.87 -17.15 6.98
CA ALA A 149 -18.19 -17.15 8.28
C ALA A 149 -17.79 -15.73 8.68
N LEU A 150 -17.29 -14.94 7.74
CA LEU A 150 -16.95 -13.54 7.93
C LEU A 150 -18.16 -12.73 8.38
N ARG A 151 -19.31 -12.87 7.71
CA ARG A 151 -20.54 -12.16 8.07
C ARG A 151 -20.97 -12.48 9.50
N LYS A 152 -20.96 -13.77 9.88
CA LYS A 152 -21.28 -14.20 11.25
C LYS A 152 -20.32 -13.62 12.28
N LEU A 153 -19.03 -13.67 11.96
CA LEU A 153 -17.98 -13.11 12.82
C LEU A 153 -18.15 -11.61 13.01
N MET A 154 -18.39 -10.86 11.95
CA MET A 154 -18.62 -9.41 12.04
C MET A 154 -19.82 -9.07 12.93
N HIS A 155 -20.92 -9.82 12.82
CA HIS A 155 -22.06 -9.64 13.68
C HIS A 155 -21.72 -9.91 15.17
N GLN A 156 -20.97 -10.97 15.45
CA GLN A 156 -20.52 -11.30 16.82
C GLN A 156 -19.60 -10.21 17.39
N LEU A 157 -18.63 -9.73 16.60
CA LEU A 157 -17.72 -8.65 16.98
C LEU A 157 -18.48 -7.34 17.24
N GLY A 158 -19.49 -7.04 16.40
CA GLY A 158 -20.35 -5.89 16.57
C GLY A 158 -21.14 -5.94 17.89
N ALA A 159 -21.71 -7.10 18.22
CA ALA A 159 -22.41 -7.32 19.49
C ALA A 159 -21.48 -7.17 20.71
N GLN A 160 -20.19 -7.43 20.56
CA GLN A 160 -19.17 -7.24 21.59
C GLN A 160 -18.64 -5.79 21.63
N GLY A 161 -19.10 -4.89 20.76
CA GLY A 161 -18.64 -3.50 20.67
C GLY A 161 -17.20 -3.37 20.10
N LYS A 162 -16.67 -4.41 19.46
CA LYS A 162 -15.33 -4.39 18.85
C LYS A 162 -15.31 -3.46 17.64
N ARG A 163 -14.19 -2.74 17.44
CA ARG A 163 -13.96 -1.98 16.24
C ARG A 163 -13.44 -2.90 15.14
N ILE A 164 -14.01 -2.79 13.94
CA ILE A 164 -13.71 -3.67 12.81
C ILE A 164 -13.11 -2.84 11.69
N LEU A 165 -11.98 -3.31 11.14
CA LEU A 165 -11.46 -2.86 9.86
C LEU A 165 -11.69 -3.97 8.83
N LEU A 166 -12.63 -3.74 7.91
CA LEU A 166 -12.87 -4.61 6.76
C LEU A 166 -12.11 -4.07 5.56
N LEU A 167 -11.02 -4.72 5.19
CA LEU A 167 -10.16 -4.36 4.06
C LEU A 167 -10.43 -5.32 2.90
N GLY A 168 -10.77 -4.80 1.71
CA GLY A 168 -11.06 -5.66 0.58
C GLY A 168 -10.93 -4.99 -0.77
N VAL A 169 -10.78 -5.82 -1.80
CA VAL A 169 -10.87 -5.39 -3.20
C VAL A 169 -12.34 -5.28 -3.60
N SER A 170 -12.63 -4.43 -4.59
CA SER A 170 -14.00 -4.10 -5.01
C SER A 170 -14.87 -5.32 -5.26
N TYR A 171 -14.40 -6.30 -6.04
CA TYR A 171 -15.18 -7.49 -6.37
C TYR A 171 -15.51 -8.34 -5.12
N ALA A 172 -14.55 -8.52 -4.21
CA ALA A 172 -14.77 -9.33 -3.00
C ALA A 172 -15.76 -8.65 -2.02
N LEU A 173 -15.74 -7.32 -1.94
CA LEU A 173 -16.73 -6.56 -1.18
C LEU A 173 -18.12 -6.64 -1.82
N LEU A 174 -18.21 -6.64 -3.15
CA LEU A 174 -19.46 -6.85 -3.87
C LEU A 174 -20.02 -8.26 -3.64
N ASP A 175 -19.18 -9.30 -3.70
CA ASP A 175 -19.58 -10.68 -3.42
C ASP A 175 -20.12 -10.80 -1.98
N LEU A 176 -19.46 -10.17 -1.01
CA LEU A 176 -19.98 -10.12 0.37
C LEU A 176 -21.35 -9.44 0.44
N ALA A 177 -21.56 -8.35 -0.29
CA ALA A 177 -22.83 -7.61 -0.32
C ALA A 177 -23.95 -8.42 -0.98
N GLN A 178 -23.64 -9.28 -1.96
CA GLN A 178 -24.61 -10.13 -2.64
C GLN A 178 -25.17 -11.28 -1.79
N LEU A 179 -24.60 -11.56 -0.62
CA LEU A 179 -25.16 -12.54 0.33
C LEU A 179 -26.53 -12.13 0.90
N GLY A 180 -27.04 -10.99 0.50
CA GLY A 180 -28.33 -10.43 0.88
C GLY A 180 -28.22 -9.26 1.86
N PRO A 181 -29.32 -8.56 2.14
CA PRO A 181 -29.31 -7.41 3.03
C PRO A 181 -28.93 -7.79 4.45
N TRP A 182 -28.00 -7.07 5.04
CA TRP A 182 -27.60 -7.16 6.44
C TRP A 182 -27.05 -5.83 6.92
N GLU A 183 -27.15 -5.57 8.21
CA GLU A 183 -26.64 -4.35 8.81
C GLU A 183 -25.19 -4.55 9.24
N LEU A 184 -24.33 -3.66 8.77
CA LEU A 184 -22.94 -3.61 9.25
C LEU A 184 -22.90 -3.10 10.69
N PRO A 185 -22.06 -3.68 11.57
CA PRO A 185 -21.85 -3.13 12.90
C PRO A 185 -21.39 -1.65 12.82
N ALA A 186 -21.96 -0.81 13.68
CA ALA A 186 -21.72 0.64 13.66
C ALA A 186 -20.23 1.04 13.77
N ASN A 187 -19.41 0.19 14.40
CA ASN A 187 -17.98 0.42 14.60
C ASN A 187 -17.12 -0.20 13.47
N THR A 188 -17.67 -0.37 12.26
CA THR A 188 -16.96 -0.93 11.11
C THR A 188 -16.44 0.18 10.20
N ILE A 189 -15.16 0.11 9.86
CA ILE A 189 -14.55 0.87 8.76
C ILE A 189 -14.38 -0.08 7.59
N ILE A 190 -14.92 0.28 6.42
CA ILE A 190 -14.66 -0.43 5.17
C ILE A 190 -13.56 0.33 4.42
N MET A 191 -12.49 -0.39 4.08
CA MET A 191 -11.39 0.13 3.28
C MET A 191 -11.36 -0.64 1.95
N GLU A 192 -11.89 -0.01 0.91
CA GLU A 192 -11.89 -0.52 -0.45
C GLU A 192 -10.59 -0.09 -1.14
N THR A 193 -9.95 -1.00 -1.87
CA THR A 193 -8.60 -0.78 -2.43
C THR A 193 -8.55 -0.94 -3.96
N GLY A 194 -9.66 -0.96 -4.62
CA GLY A 194 -9.73 -1.24 -6.05
C GLY A 194 -9.44 -2.72 -6.42
N GLY A 195 -9.59 -3.09 -7.69
CA GLY A 195 -9.33 -4.44 -8.20
C GLY A 195 -10.35 -4.92 -9.17
#